data_00511a7b55bd3b9f7dc682d364cc11b4
#
_entry.id   00511a7b55bd3b9f7dc682d364cc11b4
#
_cell.length_a   1.000
_cell.length_b   1.000
_cell.length_c   1.000
_cell.angle_alpha   90.00
_cell.angle_beta   90.00
_cell.angle_gamma   90.00
#
_symmetry.space_group_name_H-M   'P 1'
#
loop_
_entity.id
_entity.type
_entity.pdbx_description
1 polymer ?
#
loop_
_entity_poly.entity_id
_entity_poly.type
_entity_poly.pdbx_seq_one_letter_code
_entity_poly.pdbx_strand_id
1 'polypeptide(L)'
;MSKLTQEDEKVIKYLSKYKIMLVEDTKIIYKSEWYHRKRIKRLIEDGYVKKYKFYYIELDRNGRRFVGKVGKDYIKNKNNVSYMERLKELSHLATMTIDSNVEINPSWEMKDNNIFTDTARKYLAEMIVNNQKYLIYYISEKKEKRYIHQLFY
;
A
#
# COMPACT_ATOMS: atom_id res chain seq x y z
N MET A 1 18.17 -16.22 11.14
CA MET A 1 17.10 -15.20 11.10
C MET A 1 17.11 -14.38 12.39
N SER A 2 17.11 -13.08 12.26
CA SER A 2 16.96 -12.20 13.41
C SER A 2 15.50 -12.19 13.89
N LYS A 3 15.32 -11.98 15.20
CA LYS A 3 13.97 -11.81 15.77
C LYS A 3 13.33 -10.54 15.20
N LEU A 4 12.10 -10.64 14.72
CA LEU A 4 11.32 -9.50 14.31
C LEU A 4 11.00 -8.60 15.50
N THR A 5 11.09 -7.29 15.31
CA THR A 5 10.57 -6.31 16.26
C THR A 5 9.10 -6.03 15.96
N GLN A 6 8.42 -5.34 16.89
CA GLN A 6 7.02 -4.93 16.64
C GLN A 6 6.90 -3.99 15.42
N GLU A 7 7.88 -3.13 15.21
CA GLU A 7 7.93 -2.23 14.05
C GLU A 7 8.14 -3.00 12.75
N ASP A 8 8.98 -4.04 12.76
CA ASP A 8 9.17 -4.93 11.60
C ASP A 8 7.85 -5.60 11.22
N GLU A 9 7.11 -6.09 12.19
CA GLU A 9 5.79 -6.70 11.95
C GLU A 9 4.80 -5.68 11.37
N LYS A 10 4.82 -4.42 11.86
CA LYS A 10 3.99 -3.35 11.30
C LYS A 10 4.33 -3.08 9.84
N VAL A 11 5.62 -3.04 9.48
CA VAL A 11 6.05 -2.88 8.07
C VAL A 11 5.55 -4.04 7.22
N ILE A 12 5.70 -5.27 7.67
CA ILE A 12 5.23 -6.46 6.95
C ILE A 12 3.72 -6.44 6.77
N LYS A 13 2.97 -6.09 7.81
CA LYS A 13 1.49 -5.96 7.76
C LYS A 13 1.07 -4.81 6.85
N TYR A 14 1.77 -3.68 6.88
CA TYR A 14 1.54 -2.56 5.95
C TYR A 14 1.70 -3.02 4.49
N LEU A 15 2.80 -3.68 4.17
CA LEU A 15 3.06 -4.21 2.83
C LEU A 15 2.03 -5.28 2.41
N SER A 16 1.51 -6.04 3.37
CA SER A 16 0.42 -6.98 3.13
C SER A 16 -0.86 -6.27 2.67
N LYS A 17 -1.13 -5.09 3.20
CA LYS A 17 -2.33 -4.31 2.88
C LYS A 17 -2.16 -3.45 1.63
N TYR A 18 -1.07 -2.69 1.54
CA TYR A 18 -0.86 -1.67 0.51
C TYR A 18 0.11 -2.07 -0.61
N LYS A 19 0.71 -3.25 -0.51
CA LYS A 19 1.60 -3.91 -1.46
C LYS A 19 3.00 -3.32 -1.58
N ILE A 20 3.16 -2.01 -1.60
CA ILE A 20 4.47 -1.35 -1.69
C ILE A 20 4.58 -0.24 -0.65
N MET A 21 5.81 0.10 -0.28
CA MET A 21 6.11 1.24 0.58
C MET A 21 7.44 1.86 0.16
N LEU A 22 7.53 3.18 0.20
CA LEU A 22 8.80 3.86 0.02
C LEU A 22 9.70 3.57 1.23
N VAL A 23 10.97 3.22 1.00
CA VAL A 23 11.92 2.93 2.10
C VAL A 23 11.99 4.10 3.09
N GLU A 24 12.03 5.32 2.58
CA GLU A 24 12.09 6.53 3.41
C GLU A 24 10.85 6.68 4.31
N ASP A 25 9.68 6.26 3.85
CA ASP A 25 8.44 6.35 4.63
C ASP A 25 8.41 5.38 5.81
N THR A 26 9.25 4.34 5.81
CA THR A 26 9.34 3.40 6.94
C THR A 26 9.81 4.08 8.23
N LYS A 27 10.45 5.24 8.14
CA LYS A 27 10.83 6.04 9.31
C LYS A 27 9.64 6.43 10.19
N ILE A 28 8.47 6.56 9.62
CA ILE A 28 7.22 6.85 10.35
C ILE A 28 6.87 5.70 11.29
N ILE A 29 7.05 4.46 10.84
CA ILE A 29 6.79 3.25 11.64
C ILE A 29 7.87 3.05 12.70
N TYR A 30 9.15 3.17 12.33
CA TYR A 30 10.28 2.99 13.25
C TYR A 30 10.52 4.19 14.16
N LYS A 31 9.91 5.34 13.86
CA LYS A 31 10.09 6.62 14.58
C LYS A 31 11.57 7.01 14.73
N SER A 32 12.33 6.79 13.64
CA SER A 32 13.78 7.00 13.61
C SER A 32 14.25 7.35 12.21
N GLU A 33 15.04 8.41 12.09
CA GLU A 33 15.64 8.86 10.83
C GLU A 33 16.73 7.91 10.29
N TRP A 34 17.38 7.14 11.16
CA TRP A 34 18.52 6.29 10.79
C TRP A 34 18.27 4.81 10.97
N TYR A 35 17.59 4.44 12.04
CA TYR A 35 17.40 3.05 12.42
C TYR A 35 16.55 2.28 11.43
N HIS A 36 15.55 2.93 10.80
CA HIS A 36 14.68 2.31 9.81
C HIS A 36 15.47 1.66 8.66
N ARG A 37 16.47 2.36 8.11
CA ARG A 37 17.28 1.83 7.00
C ARG A 37 18.04 0.57 7.38
N LYS A 38 18.60 0.54 8.61
CA LYS A 38 19.28 -0.64 9.15
C LYS A 38 18.31 -1.82 9.28
N ARG A 39 17.09 -1.57 9.78
CA ARG A 39 16.09 -2.63 9.92
C ARG A 39 15.59 -3.13 8.56
N ILE A 40 15.31 -2.24 7.62
CA ILE A 40 14.89 -2.64 6.26
C ILE A 40 15.98 -3.47 5.57
N LYS A 41 17.25 -3.09 5.69
CA LYS A 41 18.35 -3.91 5.18
C LYS A 41 18.32 -5.32 5.79
N ARG A 42 18.10 -5.44 7.09
CA ARG A 42 17.98 -6.74 7.77
C ARG A 42 16.79 -7.55 7.29
N LEU A 43 15.63 -6.92 7.13
CA LEU A 43 14.45 -7.59 6.58
C LEU A 43 14.65 -8.09 5.15
N ILE A 44 15.47 -7.40 4.35
CA ILE A 44 15.87 -7.86 3.02
C ILE A 44 16.79 -9.09 3.13
N GLU A 45 17.81 -9.03 3.97
CA GLU A 45 18.75 -10.14 4.20
C GLU A 45 18.03 -11.40 4.71
N ASP A 46 17.05 -11.24 5.58
CA ASP A 46 16.23 -12.33 6.13
C ASP A 46 15.06 -12.75 5.20
N GLY A 47 14.92 -12.14 4.01
CA GLY A 47 13.93 -12.53 3.00
C GLY A 47 12.47 -12.19 3.35
N TYR A 48 12.23 -11.25 4.26
CA TYR A 48 10.87 -10.77 4.56
C TYR A 48 10.38 -9.75 3.55
N VAL A 49 11.27 -8.87 3.11
CA VAL A 49 10.98 -7.86 2.10
C VAL A 49 12.03 -7.88 1.01
N LYS A 50 11.72 -7.36 -0.15
CA LYS A 50 12.67 -7.17 -1.26
C LYS A 50 12.50 -5.79 -1.86
N LYS A 51 13.55 -5.32 -2.51
CA LYS A 51 13.52 -4.03 -3.22
C LYS A 51 12.63 -4.14 -4.46
N TYR A 52 11.81 -3.11 -4.65
CA TYR A 52 11.12 -2.84 -5.89
C TYR A 52 11.63 -1.51 -6.45
N LYS A 53 12.35 -1.58 -7.58
CA LYS A 53 13.13 -0.46 -8.10
C LYS A 53 14.10 0.08 -7.01
N PHE A 54 14.51 1.35 -7.09
CA PHE A 54 15.56 1.87 -6.20
C PHE A 54 15.05 2.30 -4.81
N TYR A 55 13.77 2.64 -4.68
CA TYR A 55 13.27 3.35 -3.51
C TYR A 55 12.14 2.63 -2.77
N TYR A 56 11.49 1.65 -3.40
CA TYR A 56 10.36 0.93 -2.83
C TYR A 56 10.75 -0.45 -2.33
N ILE A 57 9.95 -0.94 -1.38
CA ILE A 57 10.00 -2.33 -0.92
C ILE A 57 8.64 -2.99 -1.10
N GLU A 58 8.66 -4.29 -1.26
CA GLU A 58 7.49 -5.17 -1.31
C GLU A 58 7.74 -6.43 -0.48
N LEU A 59 6.71 -7.21 -0.17
CA LEU A 59 6.88 -8.47 0.52
C LEU A 59 7.68 -9.48 -0.31
N ASP A 60 8.62 -10.14 0.35
CA ASP A 60 9.31 -11.31 -0.18
C ASP A 60 8.73 -12.59 0.43
N ARG A 61 9.34 -13.72 0.15
CA ARG A 61 8.85 -15.06 0.49
C ARG A 61 8.51 -15.22 1.97
N ASN A 62 9.41 -14.84 2.86
CA ASN A 62 9.19 -14.98 4.30
C ASN A 62 8.15 -13.99 4.83
N GLY A 63 8.10 -12.78 4.28
CA GLY A 63 7.06 -11.81 4.60
C GLY A 63 5.67 -12.30 4.20
N ARG A 64 5.54 -12.89 3.01
CA ARG A 64 4.27 -13.49 2.56
C ARG A 64 3.84 -14.67 3.43
N ARG A 65 4.79 -15.51 3.85
CA ARG A 65 4.52 -16.60 4.81
C ARG A 65 4.03 -16.06 6.14
N PHE A 66 4.69 -15.03 6.66
CA PHE A 66 4.32 -14.40 7.93
C PHE A 66 2.86 -13.92 7.93
N VAL A 67 2.38 -13.34 6.83
CA VAL A 67 0.99 -12.87 6.71
C VAL A 67 0.02 -13.90 6.12
N GLY A 68 0.44 -15.16 5.95
CA GLY A 68 -0.42 -16.24 5.44
C GLY A 68 -0.78 -16.14 3.96
N LYS A 69 0.05 -15.47 3.14
CA LYS A 69 -0.19 -15.26 1.70
C LYS A 69 0.77 -16.02 0.79
N VAL A 70 1.12 -17.25 1.19
CA VAL A 70 2.05 -18.12 0.43
C VAL A 70 1.47 -18.45 -0.95
N GLY A 71 2.31 -18.43 -1.97
CA GLY A 71 1.97 -18.87 -3.33
C GLY A 71 1.15 -17.88 -4.15
N LYS A 72 0.85 -16.68 -3.65
CA LYS A 72 0.15 -15.64 -4.40
C LYS A 72 1.13 -14.62 -4.96
N ASP A 73 1.01 -14.32 -6.26
CA ASP A 73 1.66 -13.15 -6.84
C ASP A 73 1.07 -11.90 -6.21
N TYR A 74 1.93 -11.17 -5.53
CA TYR A 74 1.53 -10.06 -4.70
C TYR A 74 1.23 -8.81 -5.52
N ILE A 75 2.03 -8.58 -6.54
CA ILE A 75 1.85 -7.49 -7.51
C ILE A 75 1.84 -8.12 -8.90
N LYS A 76 0.66 -8.28 -9.47
CA LYS A 76 0.48 -8.99 -10.75
C LYS A 76 0.88 -8.17 -11.98
N ASN A 77 0.80 -6.84 -11.91
CA ASN A 77 0.90 -5.95 -13.07
C ASN A 77 2.06 -4.96 -12.96
N LYS A 78 3.26 -5.42 -12.56
CA LYS A 78 4.45 -4.55 -12.40
C LYS A 78 4.83 -3.77 -13.67
N ASN A 79 4.53 -4.31 -14.85
CA ASN A 79 4.81 -3.65 -16.12
C ASN A 79 3.75 -2.62 -16.53
N ASN A 80 2.63 -2.55 -15.83
CA ASN A 80 1.61 -1.55 -16.09
C ASN A 80 1.94 -0.25 -15.32
N VAL A 81 2.40 0.76 -16.05
CA VAL A 81 2.81 2.05 -15.47
C VAL A 81 1.68 2.72 -14.71
N SER A 82 0.48 2.76 -15.27
CA SER A 82 -0.68 3.39 -14.62
C SER A 82 -1.08 2.67 -13.33
N TYR A 83 -1.03 1.34 -13.32
CA TYR A 83 -1.29 0.55 -12.11
C TYR A 83 -0.25 0.82 -11.02
N MET A 84 1.03 0.89 -11.38
CA MET A 84 2.10 1.15 -10.42
C MET A 84 2.07 2.58 -9.88
N GLU A 85 1.71 3.57 -10.69
CA GLU A 85 1.47 4.94 -10.22
C GLU A 85 0.34 4.98 -9.19
N ARG A 86 -0.76 4.30 -9.44
CA ARG A 86 -1.87 4.20 -8.47
C ARG A 86 -1.45 3.55 -7.17
N LEU A 87 -0.63 2.49 -7.21
CA LEU A 87 -0.09 1.87 -6.00
C LEU A 87 0.81 2.81 -5.20
N LYS A 88 1.65 3.60 -5.88
CA LYS A 88 2.53 4.59 -5.23
C LYS A 88 1.72 5.68 -4.54
N GLU A 89 0.71 6.22 -5.20
CA GLU A 89 -0.17 7.24 -4.63
C GLU A 89 -0.97 6.69 -3.45
N LEU A 90 -1.48 5.47 -3.54
CA LEU A 90 -2.16 4.82 -2.44
C LEU A 90 -1.23 4.63 -1.23
N SER A 91 -0.02 4.14 -1.47
CA SER A 91 0.98 3.97 -0.41
C SER A 91 1.34 5.30 0.23
N HIS A 92 1.53 6.34 -0.55
CA HIS A 92 1.82 7.67 -0.03
C HIS A 92 0.68 8.19 0.88
N LEU A 93 -0.56 8.08 0.42
CA LEU A 93 -1.74 8.45 1.21
C LEU A 93 -1.84 7.65 2.50
N ALA A 94 -1.66 6.32 2.42
CA ALA A 94 -1.70 5.45 3.59
C ALA A 94 -0.60 5.79 4.60
N THR A 95 0.59 6.13 4.13
CA THR A 95 1.71 6.57 4.98
C THR A 95 1.39 7.86 5.72
N MET A 96 0.77 8.82 5.06
CA MET A 96 0.37 10.10 5.68
C MET A 96 -0.67 9.92 6.79
N THR A 97 -1.41 8.83 6.79
CA THR A 97 -2.51 8.55 7.73
C THR A 97 -2.18 7.52 8.81
N ILE A 98 -0.96 6.96 8.83
CA ILE A 98 -0.57 5.88 9.77
C ILE A 98 -0.84 6.24 11.23
N ASP A 99 -0.50 7.45 11.67
CA ASP A 99 -0.65 7.90 13.06
C ASP A 99 -1.97 8.68 13.30
N SER A 100 -2.91 8.63 12.37
CA SER A 100 -4.20 9.30 12.47
C SER A 100 -5.34 8.31 12.72
N ASN A 101 -6.52 8.85 13.08
CA ASN A 101 -7.75 8.06 13.19
C ASN A 101 -8.43 7.81 11.83
N VAL A 102 -7.68 7.92 10.75
CA VAL A 102 -8.15 7.68 9.38
C VAL A 102 -7.79 6.25 8.98
N GLU A 103 -8.78 5.50 8.55
CA GLU A 103 -8.60 4.18 7.97
C GLU A 103 -8.64 4.27 6.44
N ILE A 104 -7.65 3.69 5.78
CA ILE A 104 -7.58 3.59 4.32
C ILE A 104 -7.68 2.11 3.93
N ASN A 105 -8.71 1.76 3.18
CA ASN A 105 -8.91 0.42 2.65
C ASN A 105 -8.71 0.43 1.14
N PRO A 106 -7.70 -0.30 0.62
CA PRO A 106 -7.47 -0.41 -0.81
C PRO A 106 -8.68 -0.99 -1.53
N SER A 107 -8.85 -0.66 -2.81
CA SER A 107 -9.97 -1.14 -3.61
C SER A 107 -10.07 -2.68 -3.67
N TRP A 108 -8.96 -3.40 -3.57
CA TRP A 108 -8.95 -4.88 -3.54
C TRP A 108 -9.37 -5.51 -2.21
N GLU A 109 -9.51 -4.72 -1.14
CA GLU A 109 -10.04 -5.16 0.16
C GLU A 109 -11.51 -4.80 0.38
N MET A 110 -12.10 -4.05 -0.54
CA MET A 110 -13.52 -3.67 -0.50
C MET A 110 -14.40 -4.86 -0.92
N LYS A 111 -14.61 -5.81 -0.01
CA LYS A 111 -15.15 -7.13 -0.32
C LYS A 111 -16.66 -7.19 -0.60
N ASP A 112 -17.48 -6.28 -0.09
CA ASP A 112 -18.91 -6.52 0.03
C ASP A 112 -19.84 -5.43 -0.51
N ASN A 113 -19.35 -4.58 -1.38
CA ASN A 113 -20.22 -3.56 -1.95
C ASN A 113 -20.74 -3.99 -3.33
N ASN A 114 -21.80 -4.80 -3.35
CA ASN A 114 -22.59 -5.10 -4.54
C ASN A 114 -23.08 -3.83 -5.29
N ILE A 115 -22.99 -2.68 -4.64
CA ILE A 115 -23.31 -1.35 -5.20
C ILE A 115 -22.20 -0.88 -6.17
N PHE A 116 -21.00 -1.45 -6.12
CA PHE A 116 -19.83 -0.93 -6.83
C PHE A 116 -19.14 -1.92 -7.76
N THR A 117 -19.78 -3.00 -8.16
CA THR A 117 -19.14 -4.05 -8.95
C THR A 117 -18.51 -3.56 -10.25
N ASP A 118 -19.12 -2.60 -10.94
CA ASP A 118 -18.57 -2.00 -12.16
C ASP A 118 -17.69 -0.77 -11.92
N THR A 119 -17.89 -0.09 -10.80
CA THR A 119 -17.18 1.14 -10.44
C THR A 119 -16.02 0.92 -9.47
N ALA A 120 -15.99 -0.19 -8.73
CA ALA A 120 -14.93 -0.49 -7.75
C ALA A 120 -13.52 -0.51 -8.37
N ARG A 121 -13.41 -0.85 -9.66
CA ARG A 121 -12.13 -0.79 -10.41
C ARG A 121 -11.64 0.63 -10.66
N LYS A 122 -12.52 1.63 -10.54
CA LYS A 122 -12.19 3.04 -10.76
C LYS A 122 -11.68 3.72 -9.49
N TYR A 123 -12.02 3.20 -8.33
CA TYR A 123 -11.59 3.75 -7.04
C TYR A 123 -10.19 3.30 -6.67
N LEU A 124 -9.44 4.18 -6.05
CA LEU A 124 -8.14 3.85 -5.48
C LEU A 124 -8.31 3.15 -4.13
N ALA A 125 -9.15 3.71 -3.28
CA ALA A 125 -9.37 3.26 -1.91
C ALA A 125 -10.69 3.80 -1.34
N GLU A 126 -11.11 3.24 -0.23
CA GLU A 126 -12.09 3.78 0.71
C GLU A 126 -11.35 4.43 1.87
N MET A 127 -11.75 5.61 2.24
CA MET A 127 -11.25 6.31 3.43
C MET A 127 -12.38 6.41 4.46
N ILE A 128 -12.11 6.03 5.69
CA ILE A 128 -13.07 6.12 6.80
C ILE A 128 -12.55 7.13 7.81
N VAL A 129 -13.32 8.17 8.04
CA VAL A 129 -13.03 9.25 9.00
C VAL A 129 -14.29 9.50 9.82
N ASN A 130 -14.19 9.41 11.16
CA ASN A 130 -15.32 9.62 12.07
C ASN A 130 -16.58 8.81 11.68
N ASN A 131 -16.40 7.54 11.32
CA ASN A 131 -17.45 6.63 10.85
C ASN A 131 -18.11 7.04 9.51
N GLN A 132 -17.59 8.04 8.84
CA GLN A 132 -18.02 8.43 7.49
C GLN A 132 -17.09 7.81 6.45
N LYS A 133 -17.67 7.31 5.36
CA LYS A 133 -16.96 6.67 4.26
C LYS A 133 -16.81 7.61 3.08
N TYR A 134 -15.60 7.70 2.57
CA TYR A 134 -15.27 8.49 1.37
C TYR A 134 -14.60 7.56 0.36
N LEU A 135 -14.95 7.72 -0.90
CA LEU A 135 -14.29 7.01 -1.98
C LEU A 135 -13.21 7.90 -2.58
N ILE A 136 -12.01 7.35 -2.73
CA ILE A 136 -10.85 8.06 -3.23
C ILE A 136 -10.59 7.64 -4.66
N TYR A 137 -10.53 8.63 -5.55
CA TYR A 137 -10.14 8.46 -6.94
C TYR A 137 -8.73 8.98 -7.16
N TYR A 138 -7.99 8.28 -7.99
CA TYR A 138 -6.75 8.78 -8.55
C TYR A 138 -7.03 9.30 -9.96
N ILE A 139 -6.82 10.58 -10.16
CA ILE A 139 -6.97 11.25 -11.44
C ILE A 139 -5.58 11.66 -11.91
N SER A 140 -5.06 11.01 -12.96
CA SER A 140 -3.81 11.47 -13.59
C SER A 140 -4.08 12.72 -14.42
N GLU A 141 -3.11 13.64 -14.51
CA GLU A 141 -3.20 14.87 -15.30
C GLU A 141 -3.70 14.64 -16.74
N LYS A 142 -3.26 13.53 -17.36
CA LYS A 142 -3.67 13.18 -18.73
C LYS A 142 -5.15 12.74 -18.85
N LYS A 143 -5.79 12.36 -17.75
CA LYS A 143 -7.17 11.85 -17.73
C LYS A 143 -8.14 12.75 -16.98
N GLU A 144 -7.66 13.82 -16.39
CA GLU A 144 -8.43 14.73 -15.54
C GLU A 144 -9.73 15.18 -16.18
N LYS A 145 -9.67 15.63 -17.42
CA LYS A 145 -10.86 16.08 -18.17
C LYS A 145 -11.92 15.00 -18.39
N ARG A 146 -11.54 13.73 -18.52
CA ARG A 146 -12.47 12.61 -18.75
C ARG A 146 -13.20 12.19 -17.47
N TYR A 147 -12.51 12.23 -16.31
CA TYR A 147 -13.11 11.81 -15.04
C TYR A 147 -14.04 12.86 -14.44
N ILE A 148 -13.70 14.12 -14.55
CA ILE A 148 -14.56 15.22 -14.11
C ILE A 148 -15.92 15.14 -14.84
N HIS A 149 -15.92 14.84 -16.13
CA HIS A 149 -17.15 14.64 -16.90
C HIS A 149 -18.01 13.46 -16.42
N GLN A 150 -17.41 12.40 -15.91
CA GLN A 150 -18.13 11.23 -15.40
C GLN A 150 -18.64 11.39 -13.96
N LEU A 151 -18.04 12.28 -13.16
CA LEU A 151 -18.48 12.54 -11.78
C LEU A 151 -19.69 13.48 -11.70
N PHE A 152 -19.94 14.29 -12.75
CA PHE A 152 -21.01 15.28 -12.79
C PHE A 152 -22.17 14.90 -13.73
N TYR A 153 -22.10 13.76 -14.38
CA TYR A 153 -23.13 13.19 -15.24
C TYR A 153 -23.40 11.73 -14.84
#